data_32e229b10dfc94b234b95729894df394
#
_entry.id   32e229b10dfc94b234b95729894df394
#
_cell.length_a   1.000
_cell.length_b   1.000
_cell.length_c   1.000
_cell.angle_alpha   90.00
_cell.angle_beta   90.00
_cell.angle_gamma   90.00
#
_symmetry.space_group_name_H-M   'P 1'
#
loop_
_entity.id
_entity.type
_entity.pdbx_description
1 polymer ?
#
loop_
_entity_poly.entity_id
_entity_poly.type
_entity_poly.pdbx_seq_one_letter_code
_entity_poly.pdbx_strand_id
1 'polypeptide(L)'
;RGLGDVYKRQVEDGPANVVARRPGLVTRVEALGGQAAVVPGDTVTQGQLLISGAVDLDNGGLRWQHGMGRVWARTWYELTAQVPLTVRQRGVPLSSRTRYALDIGKKRIKLYGKGSTLGGDCDKITQYRPVCLPWGLRLPITVAAETVTAYGPSTDLRRSAGEARQEGEALLREQLEALLGDTGAAESVRIDAVEQGSWLLVTLRAECLEEIGREVPLTKE
;
A
#
# COMPACT_ATOMS: atom_id res chain seq x y z
N ARG A 1 24.78 -16.38 -1.44
CA ARG A 1 23.97 -17.57 -1.02
C ARG A 1 24.47 -18.74 -1.85
N GLY A 2 25.04 -19.77 -1.20
CA GLY A 2 25.73 -20.85 -1.88
C GLY A 2 24.78 -22.03 -2.21
N LEU A 3 25.26 -22.95 -3.05
CA LEU A 3 24.57 -24.18 -3.44
C LEU A 3 24.04 -24.99 -2.23
N GLY A 4 24.65 -24.86 -1.05
CA GLY A 4 24.20 -25.52 0.18
C GLY A 4 22.86 -25.02 0.70
N ASP A 5 22.52 -23.74 0.53
CA ASP A 5 21.23 -23.17 0.97
C ASP A 5 20.07 -23.62 0.06
N VAL A 6 20.37 -23.85 -1.22
CA VAL A 6 19.41 -24.38 -2.20
C VAL A 6 19.05 -25.82 -1.88
N TYR A 7 20.05 -26.64 -1.55
CA TYR A 7 19.84 -28.06 -1.22
C TYR A 7 19.08 -28.24 0.10
N LYS A 8 19.33 -27.36 1.06
CA LYS A 8 18.66 -27.39 2.37
C LYS A 8 17.17 -27.05 2.27
N ARG A 9 16.80 -26.05 1.41
CA ARG A 9 15.39 -25.74 1.13
C ARG A 9 14.64 -26.88 0.45
N GLN A 10 15.28 -27.59 -0.47
CA GLN A 10 14.65 -28.73 -1.16
C GLN A 10 14.23 -29.86 -0.21
N VAL A 11 14.89 -29.98 0.93
CA VAL A 11 14.61 -31.04 1.93
C VAL A 11 13.54 -30.60 2.93
N GLU A 12 13.46 -29.32 3.24
CA GLU A 12 12.55 -28.78 4.28
C GLU A 12 11.16 -28.40 3.74
N ASP A 13 11.03 -27.94 2.47
CA ASP A 13 9.80 -27.28 1.98
C ASP A 13 8.87 -28.15 1.12
N GLY A 14 9.20 -29.42 0.87
CA GLY A 14 8.38 -30.30 0.00
C GLY A 14 8.37 -29.85 -1.48
N PRO A 15 7.63 -30.57 -2.34
CA PRO A 15 7.55 -30.21 -3.76
C PRO A 15 6.73 -28.93 -3.96
N ALA A 16 7.23 -28.02 -4.79
CA ALA A 16 6.59 -26.76 -5.12
C ALA A 16 6.75 -26.43 -6.61
N ASN A 17 5.86 -25.59 -7.12
CA ASN A 17 5.93 -24.99 -8.44
C ASN A 17 6.21 -23.50 -8.33
N VAL A 18 6.77 -22.91 -9.39
CA VAL A 18 6.81 -21.46 -9.54
C VAL A 18 5.77 -21.06 -10.58
N VAL A 19 4.85 -20.17 -10.21
CA VAL A 19 3.78 -19.68 -11.07
C VAL A 19 3.90 -18.16 -11.25
N ALA A 20 3.35 -17.66 -12.34
CA ALA A 20 3.33 -16.22 -12.62
C ALA A 20 2.39 -15.48 -11.66
N ARG A 21 2.91 -14.51 -10.91
CA ARG A 21 2.08 -13.60 -10.09
C ARG A 21 1.35 -12.55 -10.92
N ARG A 22 1.84 -12.27 -12.13
CA ARG A 22 1.30 -11.27 -13.07
C ARG A 22 1.49 -11.71 -14.50
N PRO A 23 0.67 -11.22 -15.44
CA PRO A 23 0.87 -11.45 -16.86
C PRO A 23 2.06 -10.63 -17.39
N GLY A 24 2.75 -11.13 -18.38
CA GLY A 24 3.87 -10.43 -18.99
C GLY A 24 4.54 -11.20 -20.11
N LEU A 25 5.53 -10.58 -20.74
CA LEU A 25 6.42 -11.17 -21.74
C LEU A 25 7.71 -11.60 -21.03
N VAL A 26 7.99 -12.89 -20.99
CA VAL A 26 9.17 -13.44 -20.34
C VAL A 26 10.44 -12.96 -21.06
N THR A 27 11.36 -12.37 -20.30
CA THR A 27 12.65 -11.90 -20.83
C THR A 27 13.81 -12.79 -20.41
N ARG A 28 13.74 -13.37 -19.21
CA ARG A 28 14.79 -14.21 -18.65
C ARG A 28 14.21 -15.25 -17.70
N VAL A 29 14.74 -16.47 -17.77
CA VAL A 29 14.40 -17.58 -16.90
C VAL A 29 15.67 -18.14 -16.26
N GLU A 30 15.70 -18.24 -14.95
CA GLU A 30 16.76 -18.89 -14.17
C GLU A 30 16.12 -19.96 -13.27
N ALA A 31 16.05 -21.19 -13.74
CA ALA A 31 15.60 -22.31 -12.93
C ALA A 31 16.77 -22.84 -12.09
N LEU A 32 16.64 -22.77 -10.76
CA LEU A 32 17.62 -23.30 -9.80
C LEU A 32 17.23 -24.69 -9.32
N GLY A 33 15.96 -25.06 -9.43
CA GLY A 33 15.39 -26.36 -9.12
C GLY A 33 14.10 -26.54 -9.89
N GLY A 34 13.80 -27.76 -10.31
CA GLY A 34 12.67 -28.05 -11.18
C GLY A 34 13.00 -27.96 -12.67
N GLN A 35 11.96 -27.99 -13.48
CA GLN A 35 12.03 -27.88 -14.94
C GLN A 35 11.35 -26.61 -15.41
N ALA A 36 12.05 -25.77 -16.18
CA ALA A 36 11.44 -24.59 -16.77
C ALA A 36 10.32 -24.99 -17.74
N ALA A 37 9.14 -24.43 -17.55
CA ALA A 37 7.96 -24.65 -18.39
C ALA A 37 7.76 -23.53 -19.42
N VAL A 38 8.58 -22.48 -19.35
CA VAL A 38 8.54 -21.33 -20.24
C VAL A 38 9.95 -20.95 -20.68
N VAL A 39 10.06 -20.25 -21.80
CA VAL A 39 11.31 -19.73 -22.36
C VAL A 39 11.23 -18.22 -22.58
N PRO A 40 12.36 -17.53 -22.66
CA PRO A 40 12.38 -16.12 -23.07
C PRO A 40 11.64 -15.89 -24.37
N GLY A 41 10.75 -14.90 -24.43
CA GLY A 41 9.87 -14.62 -25.56
C GLY A 41 8.44 -15.15 -25.40
N ASP A 42 8.18 -15.98 -24.40
CA ASP A 42 6.81 -16.45 -24.11
C ASP A 42 5.98 -15.36 -23.43
N THR A 43 4.72 -15.28 -23.81
CA THR A 43 3.72 -14.47 -23.09
C THR A 43 3.02 -15.35 -22.05
N VAL A 44 3.00 -14.90 -20.80
CA VAL A 44 2.42 -15.64 -19.69
C VAL A 44 1.25 -14.88 -19.07
N THR A 45 0.28 -15.65 -18.56
CA THR A 45 -0.86 -15.12 -17.81
C THR A 45 -0.66 -15.32 -16.32
N GLN A 46 -1.41 -14.60 -15.51
CA GLN A 46 -1.37 -14.78 -14.06
C GLN A 46 -1.77 -16.22 -13.67
N GLY A 47 -0.99 -16.84 -12.77
CA GLY A 47 -1.19 -18.22 -12.33
C GLY A 47 -0.60 -19.28 -13.25
N GLN A 48 -0.06 -18.92 -14.42
CA GLN A 48 0.57 -19.85 -15.34
C GLN A 48 1.86 -20.44 -14.74
N LEU A 49 2.07 -21.73 -14.96
CA LEU A 49 3.27 -22.45 -14.53
C LEU A 49 4.51 -21.91 -15.25
N LEU A 50 5.52 -21.53 -14.48
CA LEU A 50 6.80 -21.02 -14.98
C LEU A 50 7.93 -22.04 -14.78
N ILE A 51 7.98 -22.66 -13.59
CA ILE A 51 8.94 -23.72 -13.28
C ILE A 51 8.18 -24.84 -12.57
N SER A 52 8.25 -26.04 -13.13
CA SER A 52 7.60 -27.22 -12.59
C SER A 52 8.48 -27.90 -11.55
N GLY A 53 7.90 -28.24 -10.39
CA GLY A 53 8.50 -29.14 -9.42
C GLY A 53 8.43 -30.61 -9.79
N ALA A 54 7.63 -30.96 -10.82
CA ALA A 54 7.60 -32.27 -11.42
C ALA A 54 8.59 -32.30 -12.59
N VAL A 55 9.58 -33.15 -12.51
CA VAL A 55 10.63 -33.32 -13.55
C VAL A 55 10.51 -34.68 -14.16
N ASP A 56 10.38 -34.74 -15.49
CA ASP A 56 10.38 -35.99 -16.24
C ASP A 56 11.80 -36.57 -16.29
N LEU A 57 11.90 -37.89 -16.01
CA LEU A 57 13.13 -38.62 -16.09
C LEU A 57 13.18 -39.37 -17.44
N ASP A 58 14.37 -39.54 -18.02
CA ASP A 58 14.60 -40.21 -19.29
C ASP A 58 14.09 -41.65 -19.32
N ASN A 59 13.89 -42.26 -18.14
CA ASN A 59 13.36 -43.62 -18.00
C ASN A 59 11.82 -43.69 -17.90
N GLY A 60 11.11 -42.58 -18.18
CA GLY A 60 9.64 -42.47 -18.11
C GLY A 60 9.08 -42.32 -16.69
N GLY A 61 9.94 -42.09 -15.69
CA GLY A 61 9.53 -41.78 -14.32
C GLY A 61 9.35 -40.28 -14.07
N LEU A 62 8.56 -39.93 -13.05
CA LEU A 62 8.35 -38.59 -12.58
C LEU A 62 9.07 -38.39 -11.24
N ARG A 63 9.92 -37.37 -11.15
CA ARG A 63 10.57 -36.96 -9.90
C ARG A 63 9.99 -35.68 -9.39
N TRP A 64 9.51 -35.69 -8.17
CA TRP A 64 9.04 -34.51 -7.47
C TRP A 64 10.18 -33.82 -6.72
N GLN A 65 10.33 -32.55 -6.94
CA GLN A 65 11.31 -31.68 -6.24
C GLN A 65 10.74 -30.31 -5.99
N HIS A 66 11.44 -29.50 -5.21
CA HIS A 66 11.07 -28.12 -5.00
C HIS A 66 11.43 -27.31 -6.24
N GLY A 67 10.41 -26.83 -6.98
CA GLY A 67 10.57 -25.89 -8.08
C GLY A 67 11.02 -24.54 -7.53
N MET A 68 12.20 -24.10 -7.93
CA MET A 68 12.82 -22.86 -7.47
C MET A 68 13.50 -22.16 -8.63
N GLY A 69 13.43 -20.82 -8.64
CA GLY A 69 14.09 -20.03 -9.65
C GLY A 69 13.54 -18.62 -9.73
N ARG A 70 14.06 -17.85 -10.67
CA ARG A 70 13.63 -16.50 -10.95
C ARG A 70 13.22 -16.37 -12.40
N VAL A 71 12.10 -15.71 -12.63
CA VAL A 71 11.59 -15.45 -13.96
C VAL A 71 11.30 -13.95 -14.06
N TRP A 72 12.02 -13.29 -14.97
CA TRP A 72 11.80 -11.87 -15.26
C TRP A 72 10.94 -11.73 -16.49
N ALA A 73 10.00 -10.79 -16.40
CA ALA A 73 9.13 -10.47 -17.51
C ALA A 73 8.95 -8.97 -17.65
N ARG A 74 8.69 -8.55 -18.88
CA ARG A 74 8.21 -7.22 -19.20
C ARG A 74 6.72 -7.18 -18.92
N THR A 75 6.30 -6.24 -18.09
CA THR A 75 4.92 -6.04 -17.65
C THR A 75 4.47 -4.63 -17.95
N TRP A 76 3.16 -4.40 -18.07
CA TRP A 76 2.58 -3.10 -18.37
C TRP A 76 1.60 -2.69 -17.28
N TYR A 77 1.74 -1.45 -16.85
CA TYR A 77 0.85 -0.85 -15.86
C TYR A 77 0.14 0.36 -16.44
N GLU A 78 -1.14 0.45 -16.18
CA GLU A 78 -1.92 1.66 -16.42
C GLU A 78 -2.56 2.06 -15.08
N LEU A 79 -2.11 3.19 -14.55
CA LEU A 79 -2.58 3.74 -13.28
C LEU A 79 -3.25 5.08 -13.55
N THR A 80 -4.33 5.36 -12.84
CA THR A 80 -5.10 6.60 -13.03
C THR A 80 -5.40 7.23 -11.69
N ALA A 81 -5.16 8.55 -11.59
CA ALA A 81 -5.51 9.36 -10.44
C ALA A 81 -6.43 10.51 -10.84
N GLN A 82 -7.43 10.79 -10.01
CA GLN A 82 -8.31 11.95 -10.16
C GLN A 82 -7.93 12.99 -9.10
N VAL A 83 -7.45 14.14 -9.56
CA VAL A 83 -7.03 15.24 -8.68
C VAL A 83 -8.02 16.40 -8.81
N PRO A 84 -8.62 16.88 -7.71
CA PRO A 84 -9.58 17.98 -7.76
C PRO A 84 -8.87 19.29 -8.09
N LEU A 85 -9.40 20.04 -9.04
CA LEU A 85 -8.97 21.40 -9.38
C LEU A 85 -9.53 22.45 -8.41
N THR A 86 -10.55 22.08 -7.63
CA THR A 86 -11.13 22.94 -6.60
C THR A 86 -10.97 22.26 -5.26
N VAL A 87 -10.25 22.89 -4.35
CA VAL A 87 -10.02 22.39 -3.00
C VAL A 87 -10.69 23.34 -2.01
N ARG A 88 -11.51 22.78 -1.16
CA ARG A 88 -12.14 23.53 -0.08
C ARG A 88 -11.12 23.75 1.03
N GLN A 89 -10.59 24.96 1.09
CA GLN A 89 -9.70 25.37 2.17
C GLN A 89 -10.52 25.79 3.37
N ARG A 90 -10.24 25.19 4.51
CA ARG A 90 -10.83 25.57 5.77
C ARG A 90 -10.40 26.99 6.16
N GLY A 91 -11.33 27.78 6.69
CA GLY A 91 -11.02 29.12 7.16
C GLY A 91 -10.00 29.15 8.31
N VAL A 92 -9.45 30.30 8.58
CA VAL A 92 -8.52 30.50 9.70
C VAL A 92 -9.21 30.22 11.05
N PRO A 93 -8.49 29.72 12.07
CA PRO A 93 -9.06 29.56 13.39
C PRO A 93 -9.45 30.92 13.99
N LEU A 94 -10.73 31.10 14.31
CA LEU A 94 -11.28 32.34 14.86
C LEU A 94 -11.22 32.37 16.38
N SER A 95 -11.49 31.22 17.03
CA SER A 95 -11.45 31.09 18.49
C SER A 95 -11.16 29.69 18.89
N SER A 96 -10.39 29.54 19.98
CA SER A 96 -10.13 28.27 20.62
C SER A 96 -10.52 28.34 22.09
N ARG A 97 -11.28 27.38 22.58
CA ARG A 97 -11.72 27.33 23.98
C ARG A 97 -11.50 25.95 24.54
N THR A 98 -10.73 25.87 25.63
CA THR A 98 -10.53 24.62 26.37
C THR A 98 -11.53 24.51 27.54
N ARG A 99 -12.17 23.39 27.66
CA ARG A 99 -13.12 23.03 28.72
C ARG A 99 -12.58 21.79 29.44
N TYR A 100 -12.81 21.74 30.75
CA TYR A 100 -12.33 20.62 31.55
C TYR A 100 -13.50 19.80 32.09
N ALA A 101 -13.30 18.49 32.11
CA ALA A 101 -14.18 17.55 32.78
C ALA A 101 -13.36 16.58 33.60
N LEU A 102 -13.95 16.06 34.68
CA LEU A 102 -13.36 15.01 35.51
C LEU A 102 -14.14 13.72 35.26
N ASP A 103 -13.41 12.68 34.90
CA ASP A 103 -13.94 11.34 34.78
C ASP A 103 -13.55 10.54 36.05
N ILE A 104 -14.53 10.14 36.84
CA ILE A 104 -14.35 9.39 38.08
C ILE A 104 -15.07 8.04 37.92
N GLY A 105 -14.32 6.98 37.66
CA GLY A 105 -14.89 5.68 37.30
C GLY A 105 -15.80 5.77 36.10
N LYS A 106 -17.10 5.52 36.25
CA LYS A 106 -18.11 5.60 35.15
C LYS A 106 -18.81 6.96 35.05
N LYS A 107 -18.51 7.91 35.93
CA LYS A 107 -19.20 9.21 35.99
C LYS A 107 -18.32 10.33 35.43
N ARG A 108 -18.89 11.14 34.53
CA ARG A 108 -18.26 12.35 34.01
C ARG A 108 -18.86 13.59 34.63
N ILE A 109 -18.03 14.40 35.29
CA ILE A 109 -18.40 15.68 35.88
C ILE A 109 -17.85 16.78 34.98
N LYS A 110 -18.74 17.54 34.35
CA LYS A 110 -18.35 18.68 33.51
C LYS A 110 -18.09 19.89 34.42
N LEU A 111 -16.91 20.49 34.31
CA LEU A 111 -16.52 21.70 35.06
C LEU A 111 -16.92 22.99 34.31
N TYR A 112 -17.78 22.89 33.31
CA TYR A 112 -18.26 24.00 32.51
C TYR A 112 -19.80 23.96 32.40
N GLY A 113 -20.40 25.15 32.39
CA GLY A 113 -21.83 25.30 32.16
C GLY A 113 -22.24 25.04 30.70
N LYS A 114 -23.54 24.96 30.45
CA LYS A 114 -24.13 24.88 29.11
C LYS A 114 -23.83 26.20 28.37
N GLY A 115 -22.62 26.38 27.87
CA GLY A 115 -22.31 27.48 26.94
C GLY A 115 -22.74 27.08 25.53
N SER A 116 -23.12 28.13 24.74
CA SER A 116 -23.53 27.99 23.36
C SER A 116 -22.54 27.11 22.57
N THR A 117 -23.06 26.14 21.89
CA THR A 117 -22.35 25.41 20.82
C THR A 117 -21.88 26.46 19.83
N LEU A 118 -20.58 26.56 19.63
CA LEU A 118 -20.02 27.34 18.53
C LEU A 118 -20.63 26.76 17.26
N GLY A 119 -21.56 27.53 16.64
CA GLY A 119 -22.13 27.16 15.35
C GLY A 119 -21.08 27.35 14.27
N GLY A 120 -21.01 26.43 13.31
CA GLY A 120 -20.06 26.49 12.21
C GLY A 120 -19.10 25.32 12.20
N ASP A 121 -18.06 25.41 11.37
CA ASP A 121 -17.00 24.40 11.25
C ASP A 121 -16.11 24.47 12.49
N CYS A 122 -16.11 23.40 13.30
CA CYS A 122 -15.33 23.35 14.54
C CYS A 122 -14.68 21.97 14.74
N ASP A 123 -13.44 22.00 15.22
CA ASP A 123 -12.74 20.80 15.68
C ASP A 123 -12.85 20.66 17.19
N LYS A 124 -12.98 19.42 17.61
CA LYS A 124 -13.03 19.03 19.01
C LYS A 124 -11.96 18.02 19.30
N ILE A 125 -10.93 18.41 20.05
CA ILE A 125 -9.85 17.54 20.48
C ILE A 125 -10.00 17.31 21.98
N THR A 126 -10.08 16.05 22.42
CA THR A 126 -10.14 15.70 23.82
C THR A 126 -8.85 14.99 24.24
N GLN A 127 -8.15 15.55 25.21
CA GLN A 127 -6.95 14.98 25.83
C GLN A 127 -7.31 14.46 27.22
N TYR A 128 -6.92 13.24 27.53
CA TYR A 128 -7.14 12.61 28.83
C TYR A 128 -5.81 12.56 29.60
N ARG A 129 -5.79 13.07 30.85
CA ARG A 129 -4.64 13.03 31.75
C ARG A 129 -5.06 12.35 33.07
N PRO A 130 -4.48 11.19 33.39
CA PRO A 130 -4.74 10.56 34.68
C PRO A 130 -4.12 11.41 35.80
N VAL A 131 -4.82 11.50 36.91
CA VAL A 131 -4.31 12.19 38.11
C VAL A 131 -3.42 11.21 38.89
N CYS A 132 -2.14 11.60 39.05
CA CYS A 132 -1.18 10.83 39.84
C CYS A 132 -0.74 11.71 41.03
N LEU A 133 -0.63 11.09 42.22
CA LEU A 133 -0.03 11.74 43.40
C LEU A 133 1.51 11.74 43.31
N PRO A 134 2.20 12.64 44.04
CA PRO A 134 3.66 12.80 43.96
C PRO A 134 4.47 11.50 44.23
N TRP A 135 3.89 10.56 44.99
CA TRP A 135 4.44 9.23 45.31
C TRP A 135 4.06 8.12 44.33
N GLY A 136 3.57 8.48 43.13
CA GLY A 136 3.29 7.52 42.06
C GLY A 136 1.96 6.78 42.14
N LEU A 137 1.11 7.03 43.12
CA LEU A 137 -0.22 6.46 43.24
C LEU A 137 -1.14 7.09 42.18
N ARG A 138 -1.71 6.26 41.27
CA ARG A 138 -2.71 6.69 40.31
C ARG A 138 -4.10 6.68 40.96
N LEU A 139 -4.76 7.82 40.94
CA LEU A 139 -6.15 7.92 41.38
C LEU A 139 -7.06 7.44 40.25
N PRO A 140 -8.26 6.90 40.57
CA PRO A 140 -9.28 6.53 39.58
C PRO A 140 -9.99 7.77 39.03
N ILE A 141 -9.23 8.84 38.79
CA ILE A 141 -9.69 10.13 38.30
C ILE A 141 -8.89 10.50 37.08
N THR A 142 -9.58 10.89 36.01
CA THR A 142 -8.94 11.37 34.78
C THR A 142 -9.47 12.78 34.47
N VAL A 143 -8.57 13.70 34.21
CA VAL A 143 -8.91 15.03 33.70
C VAL A 143 -9.04 14.96 32.20
N ALA A 144 -10.22 15.26 31.69
CA ALA A 144 -10.46 15.42 30.26
C ALA A 144 -10.42 16.91 29.90
N ALA A 145 -9.42 17.31 29.11
CA ALA A 145 -9.33 18.66 28.54
C ALA A 145 -9.90 18.60 27.10
N GLU A 146 -11.03 19.24 26.90
CA GLU A 146 -11.72 19.30 25.63
C GLU A 146 -11.47 20.69 25.01
N THR A 147 -10.66 20.73 23.95
CA THR A 147 -10.39 21.96 23.20
C THR A 147 -11.27 21.99 21.97
N VAL A 148 -12.09 23.01 21.87
CA VAL A 148 -12.95 23.28 20.72
C VAL A 148 -12.40 24.49 19.99
N THR A 149 -12.00 24.31 18.72
CA THR A 149 -11.51 25.38 17.85
C THR A 149 -12.56 25.63 16.77
N ALA A 150 -13.07 26.84 16.72
CA ALA A 150 -13.98 27.28 15.67
C ALA A 150 -13.18 27.93 14.54
N TYR A 151 -13.56 27.60 13.31
CA TYR A 151 -12.93 28.11 12.10
C TYR A 151 -13.86 29.07 11.38
N GLY A 152 -13.28 29.96 10.63
CA GLY A 152 -14.00 30.87 9.72
C GLY A 152 -14.65 30.11 8.56
N PRO A 153 -15.39 30.85 7.70
CA PRO A 153 -15.99 30.24 6.52
C PRO A 153 -14.91 29.61 5.63
N SER A 154 -15.19 28.39 5.16
CA SER A 154 -14.33 27.74 4.18
C SER A 154 -14.45 28.42 2.82
N THR A 155 -13.32 28.54 2.13
CA THR A 155 -13.26 29.14 0.79
C THR A 155 -12.82 28.09 -0.21
N ASP A 156 -13.49 28.04 -1.36
CA ASP A 156 -13.10 27.17 -2.45
C ASP A 156 -11.95 27.83 -3.23
N LEU A 157 -10.78 27.24 -3.16
CA LEU A 157 -9.60 27.66 -3.93
C LEU A 157 -9.48 26.80 -5.18
N ARG A 158 -9.37 27.46 -6.32
CA ARG A 158 -9.05 26.79 -7.58
C ARG A 158 -7.53 26.65 -7.68
N ARG A 159 -7.09 25.42 -7.80
CA ARG A 159 -5.70 25.07 -8.08
C ARG A 159 -5.39 25.23 -9.55
N SER A 160 -4.13 25.51 -9.88
CA SER A 160 -3.68 25.46 -11.25
C SER A 160 -3.64 24.00 -11.75
N ALA A 161 -3.91 23.79 -13.04
CA ALA A 161 -3.79 22.46 -13.65
C ALA A 161 -2.37 21.90 -13.52
N GLY A 162 -1.34 22.75 -13.51
CA GLY A 162 0.04 22.36 -13.31
C GLY A 162 0.32 21.76 -11.93
N GLU A 163 -0.17 22.37 -10.86
CA GLU A 163 -0.03 21.87 -9.48
C GLU A 163 -0.77 20.55 -9.30
N ALA A 164 -2.02 20.48 -9.81
CA ALA A 164 -2.81 19.25 -9.74
C ALA A 164 -2.15 18.10 -10.52
N ARG A 165 -1.52 18.41 -11.66
CA ARG A 165 -0.77 17.44 -12.44
C ARG A 165 0.44 16.91 -11.67
N GLN A 166 1.25 17.79 -11.06
CA GLN A 166 2.41 17.38 -10.27
C GLN A 166 2.02 16.48 -9.09
N GLU A 167 0.92 16.80 -8.39
CA GLU A 167 0.40 15.98 -7.31
C GLU A 167 -0.03 14.60 -7.82
N GLY A 168 -0.78 14.55 -8.93
CA GLY A 168 -1.22 13.30 -9.54
C GLY A 168 -0.04 12.45 -10.04
N GLU A 169 0.96 13.07 -10.67
CA GLU A 169 2.19 12.39 -11.11
C GLU A 169 2.97 11.79 -9.93
N ALA A 170 3.13 12.54 -8.84
CA ALA A 170 3.83 12.08 -7.64
C ALA A 170 3.12 10.87 -7.01
N LEU A 171 1.81 10.95 -6.89
CA LEU A 171 0.97 9.89 -6.34
C LEU A 171 1.04 8.60 -7.18
N LEU A 172 0.97 8.74 -8.52
CA LEU A 172 1.03 7.59 -9.42
C LEU A 172 2.42 6.95 -9.46
N ARG A 173 3.49 7.72 -9.33
CA ARG A 173 4.85 7.19 -9.23
C ARG A 173 5.06 6.41 -7.94
N GLU A 174 4.62 6.95 -6.81
CA GLU A 174 4.66 6.25 -5.52
C GLU A 174 3.89 4.93 -5.58
N GLN A 175 2.69 4.93 -6.19
CA GLN A 175 1.93 3.71 -6.39
C GLN A 175 2.64 2.70 -7.30
N LEU A 176 3.27 3.15 -8.39
CA LEU A 176 4.02 2.28 -9.28
C LEU A 176 5.21 1.64 -8.55
N GLU A 177 5.98 2.42 -7.81
CA GLU A 177 7.09 1.92 -7.00
C GLU A 177 6.64 0.89 -5.96
N ALA A 178 5.53 1.15 -5.27
CA ALA A 178 4.95 0.21 -4.33
C ALA A 178 4.49 -1.11 -4.99
N LEU A 179 4.02 -1.05 -6.24
CA LEU A 179 3.61 -2.23 -7.01
C LEU A 179 4.79 -3.05 -7.52
N LEU A 180 5.88 -2.41 -7.92
CA LEU A 180 7.09 -3.05 -8.42
C LEU A 180 7.91 -3.69 -7.28
N GLY A 181 7.93 -3.05 -6.10
CA GLY A 181 8.75 -3.47 -4.97
C GLY A 181 10.25 -3.41 -5.30
N ASP A 182 11.04 -4.21 -4.55
CA ASP A 182 12.51 -4.17 -4.64
C ASP A 182 13.08 -4.86 -5.90
N THR A 183 12.27 -5.66 -6.61
CA THR A 183 12.74 -6.50 -7.73
C THR A 183 12.32 -6.00 -9.09
N GLY A 184 11.54 -4.93 -9.15
CA GLY A 184 11.04 -4.36 -10.40
C GLY A 184 11.65 -2.99 -10.70
N ALA A 185 11.78 -2.68 -11.99
CA ALA A 185 12.21 -1.38 -12.49
C ALA A 185 11.34 -0.92 -13.67
N ALA A 186 10.99 0.35 -13.68
CA ALA A 186 10.30 0.94 -14.82
C ALA A 186 11.30 1.26 -15.94
N GLU A 187 11.10 0.70 -17.13
CA GLU A 187 11.92 0.97 -18.33
C GLU A 187 11.41 2.21 -19.06
N SER A 188 10.10 2.38 -19.16
CA SER A 188 9.50 3.58 -19.76
C SER A 188 8.25 3.99 -18.98
N VAL A 189 8.08 5.32 -18.82
CA VAL A 189 6.91 5.89 -18.17
C VAL A 189 6.38 7.02 -19.03
N ARG A 190 5.08 6.99 -19.35
CA ARG A 190 4.36 8.05 -20.03
C ARG A 190 3.23 8.54 -19.14
N ILE A 191 3.06 9.85 -19.04
CA ILE A 191 2.05 10.46 -18.21
C ILE A 191 1.24 11.43 -19.04
N ASP A 192 -0.06 11.18 -19.13
CA ASP A 192 -1.04 12.02 -19.77
C ASP A 192 -1.95 12.65 -18.73
N ALA A 193 -2.40 13.88 -18.94
CA ALA A 193 -3.33 14.58 -18.07
C ALA A 193 -4.43 15.24 -18.89
N VAL A 194 -5.68 15.01 -18.49
CA VAL A 194 -6.87 15.56 -19.16
C VAL A 194 -7.79 16.21 -18.14
N GLU A 195 -8.16 17.46 -18.38
CA GLU A 195 -9.14 18.16 -17.54
C GLU A 195 -10.56 17.66 -17.83
N GLN A 196 -11.27 17.28 -16.76
CA GLN A 196 -12.68 16.88 -16.83
C GLN A 196 -13.50 17.69 -15.81
N GLY A 197 -13.96 18.85 -16.21
CA GLY A 197 -14.74 19.74 -15.37
C GLY A 197 -13.98 20.27 -14.15
N SER A 198 -14.30 19.80 -12.95
CA SER A 198 -13.64 20.19 -11.70
C SER A 198 -12.49 19.27 -11.28
N TRP A 199 -12.11 18.31 -12.10
CA TRP A 199 -11.09 17.30 -11.84
C TRP A 199 -10.07 17.27 -12.96
N LEU A 200 -8.83 16.94 -12.61
CA LEU A 200 -7.78 16.56 -13.53
C LEU A 200 -7.59 15.05 -13.47
N LEU A 201 -7.79 14.37 -14.58
CA LEU A 201 -7.52 12.95 -14.73
C LEU A 201 -6.07 12.79 -15.19
N VAL A 202 -5.24 12.20 -14.35
CA VAL A 202 -3.83 11.90 -14.66
C VAL A 202 -3.72 10.40 -14.88
N THR A 203 -3.19 9.99 -16.04
CA THR A 203 -2.98 8.58 -16.38
C THR A 203 -1.50 8.32 -16.59
N LEU A 204 -0.95 7.38 -15.85
CA LEU A 204 0.41 6.89 -15.99
C LEU A 204 0.38 5.53 -16.68
N ARG A 205 1.13 5.38 -17.77
CA ARG A 205 1.39 4.11 -18.44
C ARG A 205 2.86 3.80 -18.32
N ALA A 206 3.17 2.65 -17.75
CA ALA A 206 4.54 2.21 -17.55
C ALA A 206 4.78 0.84 -18.17
N GLU A 207 5.95 0.68 -18.79
CA GLU A 207 6.53 -0.59 -19.16
C GLU A 207 7.64 -0.89 -18.16
N CYS A 208 7.56 -2.05 -17.53
CA CYS A 208 8.40 -2.41 -16.40
C CYS A 208 9.04 -3.77 -16.62
N LEU A 209 10.24 -3.95 -16.08
CA LEU A 209 10.91 -5.23 -15.98
C LEU A 209 10.89 -5.67 -14.52
N GLU A 210 10.26 -6.80 -14.23
CA GLU A 210 10.13 -7.31 -12.87
C GLU A 210 10.22 -8.83 -12.78
N GLU A 211 10.58 -9.32 -11.60
CA GLU A 211 10.51 -10.75 -11.28
C GLU A 211 9.04 -11.14 -11.04
N ILE A 212 8.50 -12.03 -11.86
CA ILE A 212 7.09 -12.44 -11.81
C ILE A 212 6.87 -13.80 -11.15
N GLY A 213 7.92 -14.51 -10.75
CA GLY A 213 7.82 -15.82 -10.12
C GLY A 213 7.26 -15.77 -8.70
N ARG A 214 6.35 -16.69 -8.37
CA ARG A 214 5.88 -16.95 -7.02
C ARG A 214 5.87 -18.46 -6.78
N GLU A 215 6.52 -18.90 -5.72
CA GLU A 215 6.51 -20.28 -5.27
C GLU A 215 5.14 -20.68 -4.73
N VAL A 216 4.63 -21.82 -5.16
CA VAL A 216 3.35 -22.40 -4.70
C VAL A 216 3.59 -23.85 -4.34
N PRO A 217 3.37 -24.24 -3.07
CA PRO A 217 3.53 -25.63 -2.65
C PRO A 217 2.54 -26.54 -3.38
N LEU A 218 3.03 -27.72 -3.79
CA LEU A 218 2.18 -28.80 -4.33
C LEU A 218 1.53 -29.51 -3.16
N THR A 219 0.26 -29.20 -2.90
CA THR A 219 -0.54 -29.94 -1.91
C THR A 219 -0.85 -31.31 -2.51
N LYS A 220 -0.47 -32.40 -1.82
CA LYS A 220 -0.99 -33.74 -2.14
C LYS A 220 -2.48 -33.72 -1.75
N GLU A 221 -3.38 -33.79 -2.73
CA GLU A 221 -4.74 -34.26 -2.49
C GLU A 221 -4.75 -35.74 -2.14
#